data_54fa41765b6c2f13eb98766c7cae0a52
#
_entry.id   54fa41765b6c2f13eb98766c7cae0a52
#
_cell.length_a   1.000
_cell.length_b   1.000
_cell.length_c   1.000
_cell.angle_alpha   90.00
_cell.angle_beta   90.00
_cell.angle_gamma   90.00
#
_symmetry.space_group_name_H-M   'P 1'
#
loop_
_entity.id
_entity.type
_entity.pdbx_description
1 polymer ?
#
loop_
_entity_poly.entity_id
_entity_poly.type
_entity_poly.pdbx_seq_one_letter_code
_entity_poly.pdbx_strand_id
1 'polypeptide(L)'
;MAAHCRSVSDEEKTMIRAIMNGCHGVMGHVITDIISKDDAIEIVAGVDMNTETYAGYPVFKSLAECPEADVIIDFSTAKAVDGLLDYCEEKKVPVVLCTTGLSEDQLNQVKEASKVDAVLRSANMSIGINLLMKTLKEVAPVLAAAGFDIEILEKHHNRKIDAPSGTAIALADAINESLDNTYHYKYDRSSERVARDPKEIGIQAMRGGTIVGEHDIMFAGRDEVITFTHTAYSREIFAKGAVEAAKFLAGKPAGLYDMSDVIG
;
A
#
# COMPACT_ATOMS: atom_id res chain seq x y z
N MET A 1 1.61 52.63 20.37
CA MET A 1 0.69 51.50 20.07
C MET A 1 1.53 50.30 19.73
N ALA A 2 1.76 49.41 20.66
CA ALA A 2 2.54 48.20 20.45
C ALA A 2 1.57 47.07 20.06
N ALA A 3 1.70 46.57 18.83
CA ALA A 3 0.95 45.43 18.36
C ALA A 3 1.50 44.15 19.00
N HIS A 4 0.68 43.51 19.81
CA HIS A 4 0.93 42.18 20.36
C HIS A 4 0.84 41.15 19.21
N CYS A 5 1.97 40.66 18.80
CA CYS A 5 2.06 39.46 17.98
C CYS A 5 1.73 38.28 18.89
N ARG A 6 0.54 37.67 18.72
CA ARG A 6 0.19 36.44 19.42
C ARG A 6 1.02 35.32 18.81
N SER A 7 1.86 34.72 19.61
CA SER A 7 2.53 33.44 19.30
C SER A 7 1.46 32.38 19.05
N VAL A 8 1.52 31.78 17.85
CA VAL A 8 0.85 30.51 17.58
C VAL A 8 1.48 29.49 18.53
N SER A 9 0.69 28.90 19.39
CA SER A 9 1.13 27.81 20.27
C SER A 9 1.60 26.67 19.39
N ASP A 10 2.89 26.30 19.51
CA ASP A 10 3.39 25.00 19.11
C ASP A 10 2.58 23.97 19.92
N GLU A 11 1.59 23.33 19.31
CA GLU A 11 1.03 22.09 19.83
C GLU A 11 2.20 21.10 19.84
N GLU A 12 2.63 20.69 21.03
CA GLU A 12 3.58 19.58 21.20
C GLU A 12 3.00 18.37 20.44
N LYS A 13 3.56 18.09 19.26
CA LYS A 13 3.14 16.96 18.46
C LYS A 13 3.57 15.70 19.22
N THR A 14 2.65 15.11 19.96
CA THR A 14 2.89 13.86 20.71
C THR A 14 3.38 12.79 19.76
N MET A 15 4.50 12.15 20.10
CA MET A 15 5.09 11.06 19.34
C MET A 15 4.10 9.89 19.27
N ILE A 16 3.82 9.40 18.06
CA ILE A 16 2.88 8.31 17.83
C ILE A 16 3.52 7.00 18.32
N ARG A 17 2.80 6.23 19.12
CA ARG A 17 3.23 4.96 19.69
C ARG A 17 2.69 3.80 18.86
N ALA A 18 3.56 3.07 18.18
CA ALA A 18 3.20 1.96 17.30
C ALA A 18 3.55 0.60 17.89
N ILE A 19 2.70 -0.42 17.65
CA ILE A 19 3.06 -1.82 17.80
C ILE A 19 3.43 -2.37 16.42
N MET A 20 4.59 -3.05 16.32
CA MET A 20 5.01 -3.73 15.10
C MET A 20 4.65 -5.22 15.17
N ASN A 21 3.57 -5.63 14.48
CA ASN A 21 3.17 -7.02 14.38
C ASN A 21 3.89 -7.72 13.22
N GLY A 22 4.60 -8.81 13.50
CA GLY A 22 5.54 -9.46 12.57
C GLY A 22 6.93 -8.79 12.57
N CYS A 23 7.41 -8.34 13.74
CA CYS A 23 8.61 -7.51 13.88
C CYS A 23 9.90 -8.21 13.47
N HIS A 24 10.00 -9.54 13.56
CA HIS A 24 11.17 -10.32 13.13
C HIS A 24 11.13 -10.71 11.63
N GLY A 25 10.04 -10.38 10.92
CA GLY A 25 9.96 -10.55 9.48
C GLY A 25 10.84 -9.54 8.73
N VAL A 26 11.08 -9.81 7.43
CA VAL A 26 11.88 -8.94 6.57
C VAL A 26 11.36 -7.50 6.57
N MET A 27 10.04 -7.32 6.46
CA MET A 27 9.42 -5.98 6.47
C MET A 27 9.44 -5.36 7.87
N GLY A 28 9.27 -6.17 8.93
CA GLY A 28 9.36 -5.72 10.31
C GLY A 28 10.72 -5.07 10.62
N HIS A 29 11.82 -5.68 10.17
CA HIS A 29 13.16 -5.11 10.30
C HIS A 29 13.33 -3.80 9.54
N VAL A 30 12.84 -3.73 8.30
CA VAL A 30 12.91 -2.50 7.48
C VAL A 30 12.11 -1.36 8.10
N ILE A 31 10.89 -1.64 8.58
CA ILE A 31 10.04 -0.64 9.25
C ILE A 31 10.68 -0.16 10.55
N THR A 32 11.25 -1.08 11.34
CA THR A 32 11.97 -0.75 12.57
C THR A 32 13.15 0.20 12.29
N ASP A 33 13.92 -0.06 11.23
CA ASP A 33 15.03 0.82 10.85
C ASP A 33 14.56 2.19 10.36
N ILE A 34 13.43 2.27 9.66
CA ILE A 34 12.83 3.54 9.23
C ILE A 34 12.33 4.33 10.44
N ILE A 35 11.54 3.70 11.32
CA ILE A 35 10.98 4.36 12.50
C ILE A 35 12.05 4.82 13.48
N SER A 36 13.15 4.08 13.62
CA SER A 36 14.28 4.48 14.49
C SER A 36 14.94 5.81 14.11
N LYS A 37 14.62 6.35 12.95
CA LYS A 37 15.14 7.61 12.38
C LYS A 37 14.06 8.68 12.21
N ASP A 38 12.88 8.45 12.77
CA ASP A 38 11.71 9.32 12.62
C ASP A 38 11.29 9.86 13.99
N ASP A 39 11.27 11.19 14.12
CA ASP A 39 10.94 11.86 15.38
C ASP A 39 9.41 11.95 15.65
N ALA A 40 8.56 11.49 14.73
CA ALA A 40 7.10 11.58 14.84
C ALA A 40 6.44 10.28 15.32
N ILE A 41 7.14 9.14 15.28
CA ILE A 41 6.60 7.81 15.60
C ILE A 41 7.68 6.94 16.24
N GLU A 42 7.30 6.15 17.24
CA GLU A 42 8.19 5.15 17.87
C GLU A 42 7.53 3.77 17.93
N ILE A 43 8.32 2.70 17.93
CA ILE A 43 7.82 1.36 18.23
C ILE A 43 7.93 1.10 19.73
N VAL A 44 6.80 0.94 20.39
CA VAL A 44 6.74 0.66 21.84
C VAL A 44 6.76 -0.84 22.16
N ALA A 45 6.37 -1.68 21.19
CA ALA A 45 6.42 -3.14 21.30
C ALA A 45 6.43 -3.81 19.93
N GLY A 46 7.05 -4.99 19.86
CA GLY A 46 6.92 -5.92 18.75
C GLY A 46 6.06 -7.13 19.13
N VAL A 47 5.44 -7.75 18.13
CA VAL A 47 4.77 -9.05 18.29
C VAL A 47 5.33 -10.03 17.27
N ASP A 48 5.83 -11.16 17.75
CA ASP A 48 6.33 -12.25 16.89
C ASP A 48 6.40 -13.58 17.69
N MET A 49 6.54 -14.69 16.97
CA MET A 49 6.79 -16.00 17.59
C MET A 49 8.19 -16.06 18.25
N ASN A 50 9.16 -15.37 17.68
CA ASN A 50 10.47 -15.11 18.32
C ASN A 50 10.34 -13.88 19.22
N THR A 51 10.61 -14.04 20.53
CA THR A 51 10.48 -12.97 21.52
C THR A 51 11.81 -12.36 21.94
N GLU A 52 12.87 -12.60 21.19
CA GLU A 52 14.14 -11.89 21.41
C GLU A 52 13.96 -10.39 21.19
N THR A 53 14.44 -9.60 22.16
CA THR A 53 14.40 -8.14 22.04
C THR A 53 15.21 -7.69 20.82
N TYR A 54 14.59 -6.87 19.98
CA TYR A 54 15.21 -6.32 18.79
C TYR A 54 15.07 -4.80 18.79
N ALA A 55 16.15 -4.12 18.42
CA ALA A 55 16.17 -2.66 18.23
C ALA A 55 15.63 -1.81 19.43
N GLY A 56 15.76 -2.33 20.66
CA GLY A 56 15.51 -1.57 21.89
C GLY A 56 14.07 -1.61 22.41
N TYR A 57 13.13 -2.24 21.73
CA TYR A 57 11.75 -2.44 22.22
C TYR A 57 11.51 -3.90 22.63
N PRO A 58 10.61 -4.16 23.60
CA PRO A 58 10.23 -5.51 24.01
C PRO A 58 9.43 -6.23 22.91
N VAL A 59 9.61 -7.54 22.79
CA VAL A 59 8.85 -8.38 21.86
C VAL A 59 8.03 -9.39 22.64
N PHE A 60 6.74 -9.49 22.30
CA PHE A 60 5.76 -10.36 22.93
C PHE A 60 5.22 -11.41 21.96
N LYS A 61 4.60 -12.47 22.48
CA LYS A 61 3.93 -13.47 21.65
C LYS A 61 2.52 -13.08 21.25
N SER A 62 1.91 -12.16 21.99
CA SER A 62 0.52 -11.74 21.82
C SER A 62 0.37 -10.25 21.98
N LEU A 63 -0.52 -9.66 21.20
CA LEU A 63 -0.93 -8.25 21.32
C LEU A 63 -1.47 -7.92 22.72
N ALA A 64 -2.12 -8.87 23.38
CA ALA A 64 -2.66 -8.69 24.73
C ALA A 64 -1.61 -8.41 25.81
N GLU A 65 -0.34 -8.73 25.55
CA GLU A 65 0.79 -8.47 26.46
C GLU A 65 1.44 -7.11 26.20
N CYS A 66 1.11 -6.45 25.09
CA CYS A 66 1.70 -5.19 24.68
C CYS A 66 1.20 -4.02 25.51
N PRO A 67 2.01 -2.96 25.68
CA PRO A 67 1.55 -1.69 26.23
C PRO A 67 0.53 -1.02 25.29
N GLU A 68 -0.20 -0.03 25.81
CA GLU A 68 -1.08 0.81 24.96
C GLU A 68 -0.30 1.46 23.82
N ALA A 69 -0.95 1.55 22.67
CA ALA A 69 -0.40 2.15 21.46
C ALA A 69 -1.48 2.91 20.69
N ASP A 70 -1.05 3.82 19.82
CA ASP A 70 -1.93 4.65 18.99
C ASP A 70 -2.25 3.99 17.66
N VAL A 71 -1.44 3.01 17.23
CA VAL A 71 -1.61 2.30 15.95
C VAL A 71 -0.85 0.98 15.94
N ILE A 72 -1.34 0.01 15.19
CA ILE A 72 -0.64 -1.24 14.89
C ILE A 72 -0.23 -1.23 13.42
N ILE A 73 1.04 -1.58 13.13
CA ILE A 73 1.52 -1.87 11.77
C ILE A 73 1.67 -3.38 11.64
N ASP A 74 0.90 -3.98 10.73
CA ASP A 74 0.84 -5.43 10.57
C ASP A 74 1.50 -5.91 9.27
N PHE A 75 2.56 -6.69 9.43
CA PHE A 75 3.21 -7.50 8.40
C PHE A 75 3.38 -8.95 8.85
N SER A 76 2.36 -9.51 9.45
CA SER A 76 2.35 -10.88 9.96
C SER A 76 1.95 -11.90 8.89
N THR A 77 1.06 -12.80 9.20
CA THR A 77 0.53 -13.82 8.29
C THR A 77 -1.00 -13.82 8.32
N ALA A 78 -1.64 -14.28 7.24
CA ALA A 78 -3.10 -14.36 7.16
C ALA A 78 -3.72 -15.15 8.35
N LYS A 79 -2.99 -16.12 8.90
CA LYS A 79 -3.47 -16.91 10.08
C LYS A 79 -3.59 -16.09 11.37
N ALA A 80 -2.89 -14.96 11.46
CA ALA A 80 -2.91 -14.12 12.65
C ALA A 80 -3.94 -12.98 12.56
N VAL A 81 -4.51 -12.75 11.38
CA VAL A 81 -5.35 -11.57 11.11
C VAL A 81 -6.65 -11.58 11.90
N ASP A 82 -7.30 -12.73 12.08
CA ASP A 82 -8.55 -12.83 12.83
C ASP A 82 -8.35 -12.32 14.28
N GLY A 83 -7.35 -12.85 14.97
CA GLY A 83 -7.01 -12.41 16.33
C GLY A 83 -6.49 -10.97 16.41
N LEU A 84 -5.85 -10.46 15.35
CA LEU A 84 -5.44 -9.07 15.25
C LEU A 84 -6.66 -8.15 15.19
N LEU A 85 -7.64 -8.45 14.34
CA LEU A 85 -8.85 -7.65 14.19
C LEU A 85 -9.70 -7.69 15.47
N ASP A 86 -9.85 -8.86 16.10
CA ASP A 86 -10.54 -8.99 17.38
C ASP A 86 -9.91 -8.09 18.47
N TYR A 87 -8.55 -8.06 18.52
CA TYR A 87 -7.83 -7.19 19.44
C TYR A 87 -8.07 -5.70 19.16
N CYS A 88 -8.00 -5.30 17.86
CA CYS A 88 -8.26 -3.92 17.46
C CYS A 88 -9.66 -3.47 17.86
N GLU A 89 -10.68 -4.31 17.61
CA GLU A 89 -12.06 -4.01 18.00
C GLU A 89 -12.24 -3.87 19.52
N GLU A 90 -11.59 -4.75 20.31
CA GLU A 90 -11.66 -4.70 21.78
C GLU A 90 -10.98 -3.46 22.36
N LYS A 91 -9.77 -3.16 21.88
CA LYS A 91 -8.91 -2.12 22.44
C LYS A 91 -9.09 -0.75 21.78
N LYS A 92 -9.80 -0.66 20.65
CA LYS A 92 -9.96 0.54 19.84
C LYS A 92 -8.61 1.11 19.39
N VAL A 93 -7.78 0.22 18.81
CA VAL A 93 -6.46 0.58 18.30
C VAL A 93 -6.46 0.45 16.77
N PRO A 94 -6.27 1.54 16.04
CA PRO A 94 -6.19 1.55 14.57
C PRO A 94 -5.13 0.58 14.03
N VAL A 95 -5.38 -0.02 12.87
CA VAL A 95 -4.44 -0.96 12.25
C VAL A 95 -4.16 -0.67 10.78
N VAL A 96 -2.87 -0.60 10.43
CA VAL A 96 -2.37 -0.64 9.05
C VAL A 96 -2.13 -2.10 8.68
N LEU A 97 -3.09 -2.71 8.00
CA LEU A 97 -3.11 -4.13 7.65
C LEU A 97 -2.41 -4.36 6.31
N CYS A 98 -1.15 -4.77 6.35
CA CYS A 98 -0.33 -5.05 5.17
C CYS A 98 -0.21 -6.55 4.86
N THR A 99 -0.74 -7.42 5.70
CA THR A 99 -0.75 -8.87 5.47
C THR A 99 -1.56 -9.19 4.20
N THR A 100 -0.97 -10.01 3.34
CA THR A 100 -1.55 -10.46 2.06
C THR A 100 -2.12 -11.87 2.14
N GLY A 101 -2.89 -12.28 1.12
CA GLY A 101 -3.46 -13.64 1.03
C GLY A 101 -4.63 -13.88 1.97
N LEU A 102 -5.38 -12.85 2.32
CA LEU A 102 -6.60 -12.94 3.12
C LEU A 102 -7.70 -13.70 2.36
N SER A 103 -8.46 -14.51 3.09
CA SER A 103 -9.68 -15.15 2.59
C SER A 103 -10.81 -14.13 2.42
N GLU A 104 -11.89 -14.53 1.71
CA GLU A 104 -13.10 -13.70 1.60
C GLU A 104 -13.72 -13.42 2.97
N ASP A 105 -13.72 -14.40 3.86
CA ASP A 105 -14.24 -14.24 5.23
C ASP A 105 -13.41 -13.20 6.00
N GLN A 106 -12.09 -13.25 5.90
CA GLN A 106 -11.22 -12.25 6.51
C GLN A 106 -11.40 -10.85 5.89
N LEU A 107 -11.61 -10.75 4.59
CA LEU A 107 -11.93 -9.48 3.94
C LEU A 107 -13.27 -8.90 4.42
N ASN A 108 -14.25 -9.76 4.70
CA ASN A 108 -15.51 -9.33 5.31
C ASN A 108 -15.31 -8.90 6.77
N GLN A 109 -14.50 -9.63 7.54
CA GLN A 109 -14.14 -9.26 8.91
C GLN A 109 -13.43 -7.89 8.95
N VAL A 110 -12.52 -7.59 8.01
CA VAL A 110 -11.90 -6.25 7.86
C VAL A 110 -12.97 -5.16 7.70
N LYS A 111 -14.00 -5.41 6.87
CA LYS A 111 -15.10 -4.45 6.68
C LYS A 111 -15.94 -4.27 7.95
N GLU A 112 -16.18 -5.33 8.71
CA GLU A 112 -16.90 -5.21 9.98
C GLU A 112 -16.07 -4.47 11.03
N ALA A 113 -14.78 -4.82 11.20
CA ALA A 113 -13.84 -4.13 12.09
C ALA A 113 -13.76 -2.62 11.78
N SER A 114 -13.76 -2.26 10.51
CA SER A 114 -13.71 -0.85 10.09
C SER A 114 -14.94 -0.01 10.46
N LYS A 115 -16.06 -0.64 10.85
CA LYS A 115 -17.24 0.08 11.36
C LYS A 115 -17.06 0.54 12.81
N VAL A 116 -16.13 -0.04 13.53
CA VAL A 116 -15.91 0.20 14.97
C VAL A 116 -14.54 0.80 15.27
N ASP A 117 -13.58 0.67 14.37
CA ASP A 117 -12.25 1.27 14.47
C ASP A 117 -11.68 1.66 13.09
N ALA A 118 -10.57 2.41 13.08
CA ALA A 118 -9.91 2.78 11.83
C ALA A 118 -9.04 1.62 11.32
N VAL A 119 -9.33 1.11 10.15
CA VAL A 119 -8.56 0.06 9.47
C VAL A 119 -8.07 0.59 8.14
N LEU A 120 -6.75 0.61 7.94
CA LEU A 120 -6.17 0.93 6.63
C LEU A 120 -5.69 -0.34 5.95
N ARG A 121 -6.20 -0.59 4.74
CA ARG A 121 -5.78 -1.68 3.88
C ARG A 121 -5.66 -1.20 2.44
N SER A 122 -4.50 -1.43 1.82
CA SER A 122 -4.28 -1.07 0.42
C SER A 122 -3.67 -2.25 -0.36
N ALA A 123 -3.96 -2.32 -1.64
CA ALA A 123 -3.38 -3.32 -2.54
C ALA A 123 -1.85 -3.16 -2.69
N ASN A 124 -1.36 -1.95 -2.51
CA ASN A 124 0.06 -1.61 -2.54
C ASN A 124 0.33 -0.45 -1.58
N MET A 125 1.36 -0.56 -0.75
CA MET A 125 1.72 0.46 0.23
C MET A 125 2.64 1.56 -0.33
N SER A 126 3.13 1.46 -1.56
CA SER A 126 3.98 2.50 -2.16
C SER A 126 3.20 3.78 -2.41
N ILE A 127 3.67 4.89 -1.85
CA ILE A 127 3.13 6.23 -2.12
C ILE A 127 3.19 6.53 -3.63
N GLY A 128 4.32 6.22 -4.28
CA GLY A 128 4.51 6.44 -5.72
C GLY A 128 3.50 5.67 -6.57
N ILE A 129 3.23 4.41 -6.27
CA ILE A 129 2.24 3.60 -7.00
C ILE A 129 0.82 4.15 -6.79
N ASN A 130 0.45 4.53 -5.57
CA ASN A 130 -0.88 5.07 -5.31
C ASN A 130 -1.09 6.46 -5.96
N LEU A 131 -0.07 7.33 -5.92
CA LEU A 131 -0.10 8.59 -6.65
C LEU A 131 -0.21 8.35 -8.18
N LEU A 132 0.49 7.35 -8.69
CA LEU A 132 0.40 6.98 -10.10
C LEU A 132 -1.00 6.49 -10.46
N MET A 133 -1.62 5.60 -9.65
CA MET A 133 -3.01 5.17 -9.85
C MET A 133 -3.98 6.36 -9.87
N LYS A 134 -3.84 7.30 -8.93
CA LYS A 134 -4.64 8.52 -8.89
C LYS A 134 -4.48 9.35 -10.18
N THR A 135 -3.24 9.60 -10.59
CA THR A 135 -2.93 10.33 -11.82
C THR A 135 -3.51 9.64 -13.07
N LEU A 136 -3.38 8.30 -13.14
CA LEU A 136 -3.89 7.53 -14.27
C LEU A 136 -5.42 7.60 -14.38
N LYS A 137 -6.15 7.62 -13.26
CA LYS A 137 -7.62 7.83 -13.26
C LYS A 137 -8.02 9.18 -13.86
N GLU A 138 -7.20 10.21 -13.69
CA GLU A 138 -7.46 11.55 -14.24
C GLU A 138 -7.10 11.65 -15.73
N VAL A 139 -5.98 11.06 -16.15
CA VAL A 139 -5.48 11.23 -17.53
C VAL A 139 -6.05 10.21 -18.52
N ALA A 140 -6.37 8.99 -18.08
CA ALA A 140 -6.82 7.92 -18.97
C ALA A 140 -8.10 8.26 -19.74
N PRO A 141 -9.15 8.88 -19.16
CA PRO A 141 -10.34 9.27 -19.93
C PRO A 141 -10.03 10.26 -21.05
N VAL A 142 -9.12 11.21 -20.82
CA VAL A 142 -8.73 12.21 -21.80
C VAL A 142 -7.98 11.57 -22.96
N LEU A 143 -7.00 10.71 -22.65
CA LEU A 143 -6.16 10.07 -23.66
C LEU A 143 -6.94 9.01 -24.45
N ALA A 144 -7.78 8.22 -23.79
CA ALA A 144 -8.65 7.24 -24.45
C ALA A 144 -9.65 7.91 -25.40
N ALA A 145 -10.26 9.03 -25.01
CA ALA A 145 -11.14 9.81 -25.86
C ALA A 145 -10.42 10.41 -27.08
N ALA A 146 -9.12 10.70 -26.95
CA ALA A 146 -8.25 11.15 -28.03
C ALA A 146 -7.72 10.00 -28.94
N GLY A 147 -8.10 8.74 -28.65
CA GLY A 147 -7.77 7.58 -29.45
C GLY A 147 -6.39 6.99 -29.15
N PHE A 148 -5.86 7.19 -27.94
CA PHE A 148 -4.63 6.52 -27.51
C PHE A 148 -4.91 5.07 -27.10
N ASP A 149 -4.06 4.18 -27.53
CA ASP A 149 -3.99 2.78 -27.09
C ASP A 149 -3.30 2.68 -25.72
N ILE A 150 -3.73 1.73 -24.89
CA ILE A 150 -3.24 1.59 -23.52
C ILE A 150 -2.46 0.28 -23.38
N GLU A 151 -1.18 0.35 -23.01
CA GLU A 151 -0.32 -0.81 -22.80
C GLU A 151 0.44 -0.67 -21.47
N ILE A 152 0.54 -1.77 -20.73
CA ILE A 152 1.31 -1.86 -19.49
C ILE A 152 2.40 -2.89 -19.66
N LEU A 153 3.65 -2.52 -19.38
CA LEU A 153 4.79 -3.43 -19.32
C LEU A 153 5.33 -3.46 -17.91
N GLU A 154 5.34 -4.65 -17.30
CA GLU A 154 5.94 -4.83 -15.98
C GLU A 154 7.17 -5.73 -16.02
N LYS A 155 8.16 -5.42 -15.18
CA LYS A 155 9.44 -6.12 -15.13
C LYS A 155 9.76 -6.48 -13.69
N HIS A 156 10.05 -7.74 -13.41
CA HIS A 156 10.45 -8.23 -12.09
C HIS A 156 11.55 -9.29 -12.19
N HIS A 157 12.12 -9.60 -11.03
CA HIS A 157 13.14 -10.64 -10.89
C HIS A 157 12.64 -12.02 -11.36
N ASN A 158 13.60 -12.88 -11.75
CA ASN A 158 13.33 -14.22 -12.29
C ASN A 158 12.65 -15.21 -11.32
N ARG A 159 12.57 -14.86 -10.01
CA ARG A 159 11.93 -15.69 -8.97
C ARG A 159 10.47 -15.31 -8.71
N LYS A 160 9.93 -14.24 -9.36
CA LYS A 160 8.53 -13.85 -9.18
C LYS A 160 7.62 -14.83 -9.90
N ILE A 161 6.67 -15.41 -9.18
CA ILE A 161 5.81 -16.50 -9.67
C ILE A 161 4.61 -15.95 -10.42
N ASP A 162 3.93 -14.96 -9.85
CA ASP A 162 2.76 -14.33 -10.48
C ASP A 162 3.15 -13.48 -11.69
N ALA A 163 2.39 -13.61 -12.76
CA ALA A 163 2.48 -12.81 -13.97
C ALA A 163 1.08 -12.68 -14.60
N PRO A 164 0.58 -11.45 -14.82
CA PRO A 164 1.16 -10.18 -14.42
C PRO A 164 1.26 -9.98 -12.90
N SER A 165 2.06 -8.99 -12.48
CA SER A 165 2.16 -8.61 -11.06
C SER A 165 0.83 -8.01 -10.55
N GLY A 166 0.53 -8.20 -9.26
CA GLY A 166 -0.63 -7.57 -8.63
C GLY A 166 -0.65 -6.05 -8.79
N THR A 167 0.52 -5.40 -8.80
CA THR A 167 0.63 -3.95 -9.05
C THR A 167 0.24 -3.59 -10.49
N ALA A 168 0.65 -4.38 -11.48
CA ALA A 168 0.24 -4.12 -12.87
C ALA A 168 -1.26 -4.25 -13.06
N ILE A 169 -1.88 -5.25 -12.42
CA ILE A 169 -3.34 -5.40 -12.42
C ILE A 169 -4.00 -4.22 -11.73
N ALA A 170 -3.53 -3.79 -10.54
CA ALA A 170 -4.11 -2.64 -9.84
C ALA A 170 -4.02 -1.33 -10.64
N LEU A 171 -2.93 -1.13 -11.40
CA LEU A 171 -2.79 0.01 -12.32
C LEU A 171 -3.78 -0.09 -13.49
N ALA A 172 -3.95 -1.29 -14.07
CA ALA A 172 -4.94 -1.53 -15.12
C ALA A 172 -6.38 -1.34 -14.62
N ASP A 173 -6.69 -1.82 -13.41
CA ASP A 173 -7.98 -1.65 -12.77
C ASP A 173 -8.29 -0.16 -12.53
N ALA A 174 -7.31 0.61 -12.03
CA ALA A 174 -7.46 2.05 -11.81
C ALA A 174 -7.78 2.81 -13.12
N ILE A 175 -7.12 2.44 -14.22
CA ILE A 175 -7.42 2.98 -15.55
C ILE A 175 -8.83 2.57 -15.97
N ASN A 176 -9.17 1.28 -15.90
CA ASN A 176 -10.42 0.75 -16.40
C ASN A 176 -11.63 1.26 -15.61
N GLU A 177 -11.51 1.42 -14.30
CA GLU A 177 -12.52 2.08 -13.45
C GLU A 177 -12.85 3.49 -13.97
N SER A 178 -11.84 4.28 -14.35
CA SER A 178 -12.04 5.63 -14.90
C SER A 178 -12.64 5.64 -16.31
N LEU A 179 -12.70 4.48 -16.97
CA LEU A 179 -13.27 4.22 -18.29
C LEU A 179 -14.58 3.40 -18.19
N ASP A 180 -15.28 3.49 -17.06
CA ASP A 180 -16.56 2.80 -16.78
C ASP A 180 -16.44 1.26 -16.90
N ASN A 181 -15.27 0.68 -16.69
CA ASN A 181 -14.97 -0.75 -16.83
C ASN A 181 -15.35 -1.32 -18.21
N THR A 182 -15.16 -0.53 -19.26
CA THR A 182 -15.52 -0.91 -20.63
C THR A 182 -14.38 -1.53 -21.42
N TYR A 183 -13.16 -1.57 -20.85
CA TYR A 183 -11.98 -2.15 -21.48
C TYR A 183 -11.76 -3.58 -20.98
N HIS A 184 -11.15 -4.42 -21.82
CA HIS A 184 -10.76 -5.78 -21.49
C HIS A 184 -9.23 -5.92 -21.46
N TYR A 185 -8.72 -6.88 -20.66
CA TYR A 185 -7.29 -7.09 -20.50
C TYR A 185 -6.77 -8.12 -21.50
N LYS A 186 -5.63 -7.82 -22.09
CA LYS A 186 -4.94 -8.70 -23.04
C LYS A 186 -3.52 -8.98 -22.59
N TYR A 187 -3.23 -10.26 -22.30
CA TYR A 187 -1.94 -10.69 -21.76
C TYR A 187 -0.99 -11.25 -22.82
N ASP A 188 -1.52 -11.73 -23.93
CA ASP A 188 -0.73 -12.35 -25.01
C ASP A 188 -1.42 -12.19 -26.37
N ARG A 189 -0.64 -11.87 -27.39
CA ARG A 189 -1.06 -11.73 -28.78
C ARG A 189 -0.47 -12.76 -29.70
N SER A 190 0.41 -13.67 -29.23
CA SER A 190 1.17 -14.58 -30.04
C SER A 190 0.31 -15.60 -30.80
N SER A 191 -0.86 -15.94 -30.24
CA SER A 191 -1.81 -16.89 -30.79
C SER A 191 -2.80 -16.28 -31.81
N GLU A 192 -2.82 -14.95 -31.96
CA GLU A 192 -3.82 -14.23 -32.77
C GLU A 192 -3.17 -13.44 -33.90
N ARG A 193 -3.83 -13.41 -35.07
CA ARG A 193 -3.42 -12.60 -36.24
C ARG A 193 -4.51 -11.59 -36.58
N VAL A 194 -4.88 -10.78 -35.56
CA VAL A 194 -5.90 -9.73 -35.67
C VAL A 194 -5.32 -8.40 -35.25
N ALA A 195 -5.89 -7.30 -35.74
CA ALA A 195 -5.54 -5.98 -35.28
C ALA A 195 -5.96 -5.83 -33.81
N ARG A 196 -5.27 -4.92 -33.09
CA ARG A 196 -5.61 -4.58 -31.71
C ARG A 196 -7.03 -4.03 -31.62
N ASP A 197 -7.78 -4.45 -30.60
CA ASP A 197 -9.08 -3.86 -30.28
C ASP A 197 -8.85 -2.48 -29.62
N PRO A 198 -9.60 -1.44 -30.04
CA PRO A 198 -9.49 -0.10 -29.43
C PRO A 198 -9.81 -0.06 -27.93
N LYS A 199 -10.62 -1.01 -27.43
CA LYS A 199 -10.98 -1.12 -26.01
C LYS A 199 -10.18 -2.19 -25.26
N GLU A 200 -8.91 -2.30 -25.58
CA GLU A 200 -8.01 -3.25 -24.96
C GLU A 200 -6.99 -2.52 -24.09
N ILE A 201 -6.69 -3.07 -22.92
CA ILE A 201 -5.51 -2.75 -22.12
C ILE A 201 -4.56 -3.94 -22.23
N GLY A 202 -3.45 -3.77 -22.95
CA GLY A 202 -2.41 -4.79 -23.01
C GLY A 202 -1.60 -4.81 -21.70
N ILE A 203 -1.29 -6.02 -21.19
CA ILE A 203 -0.50 -6.15 -19.96
C ILE A 203 0.58 -7.21 -20.20
N GLN A 204 1.83 -6.77 -20.32
CA GLN A 204 2.98 -7.63 -20.62
C GLN A 204 3.88 -7.78 -19.40
N ALA A 205 4.42 -8.98 -19.18
CA ALA A 205 5.26 -9.32 -18.06
C ALA A 205 6.65 -9.78 -18.49
N MET A 206 7.70 -9.12 -18.00
CA MET A 206 9.09 -9.57 -18.14
C MET A 206 9.61 -10.12 -16.81
N ARG A 207 10.40 -11.18 -16.88
CA ARG A 207 11.07 -11.82 -15.74
C ARG A 207 12.56 -11.94 -16.03
N GLY A 208 13.41 -11.30 -15.20
CA GLY A 208 14.84 -11.33 -15.42
C GLY A 208 15.66 -10.82 -14.24
N GLY A 209 16.83 -11.38 -14.04
CA GLY A 209 17.80 -10.92 -13.05
C GLY A 209 17.22 -10.72 -11.66
N THR A 210 17.56 -9.58 -11.07
CA THR A 210 17.18 -9.17 -9.71
C THR A 210 16.30 -7.91 -9.70
N ILE A 211 15.63 -7.58 -10.79
CA ILE A 211 14.75 -6.41 -10.90
C ILE A 211 13.72 -6.45 -9.78
N VAL A 212 13.68 -5.41 -8.95
CA VAL A 212 12.76 -5.36 -7.80
C VAL A 212 11.32 -5.17 -8.26
N GLY A 213 11.10 -4.24 -9.18
CA GLY A 213 9.81 -3.99 -9.83
C GLY A 213 9.84 -2.72 -10.66
N GLU A 214 9.43 -2.81 -11.92
CA GLU A 214 9.28 -1.67 -12.81
C GLU A 214 7.95 -1.80 -13.54
N HIS A 215 7.23 -0.70 -13.69
CA HIS A 215 5.95 -0.64 -14.36
C HIS A 215 5.94 0.56 -15.29
N ASP A 216 5.81 0.30 -16.58
CA ASP A 216 5.65 1.31 -17.63
C ASP A 216 4.18 1.28 -18.09
N ILE A 217 3.48 2.40 -17.95
CA ILE A 217 2.11 2.58 -18.43
C ILE A 217 2.18 3.52 -19.63
N MET A 218 1.93 2.96 -20.79
CA MET A 218 2.08 3.63 -22.08
C MET A 218 0.72 3.97 -22.67
N PHE A 219 0.56 5.21 -23.07
CA PHE A 219 -0.54 5.69 -23.90
C PHE A 219 0.03 6.00 -25.28
N ALA A 220 -0.32 5.21 -26.27
CA ALA A 220 0.23 5.30 -27.63
C ALA A 220 -0.80 5.93 -28.57
N GLY A 221 -0.58 7.18 -28.95
CA GLY A 221 -1.35 7.92 -29.95
C GLY A 221 -0.82 7.69 -31.36
N ARG A 222 -1.38 8.41 -32.34
CA ARG A 222 -1.05 8.24 -33.74
C ARG A 222 0.41 8.61 -34.06
N ASP A 223 0.91 9.70 -33.54
CA ASP A 223 2.25 10.24 -33.85
C ASP A 223 3.02 10.60 -32.56
N GLU A 224 2.53 10.17 -31.40
CA GLU A 224 3.12 10.43 -30.10
C GLU A 224 2.86 9.29 -29.10
N VAL A 225 3.70 9.18 -28.11
CA VAL A 225 3.55 8.24 -26.99
C VAL A 225 3.80 8.98 -25.68
N ILE A 226 2.94 8.74 -24.71
CA ILE A 226 3.13 9.19 -23.32
C ILE A 226 3.36 7.96 -22.46
N THR A 227 4.42 7.96 -21.66
CA THR A 227 4.73 6.86 -20.75
C THR A 227 4.89 7.36 -19.33
N PHE A 228 4.19 6.73 -18.39
CA PHE A 228 4.38 6.88 -16.96
C PHE A 228 5.17 5.68 -16.45
N THR A 229 6.33 5.92 -15.84
CA THR A 229 7.21 4.86 -15.35
C THR A 229 7.37 4.94 -13.84
N HIS A 230 7.19 3.82 -13.15
CA HIS A 230 7.56 3.65 -11.76
C HIS A 230 8.61 2.54 -11.62
N THR A 231 9.75 2.86 -11.03
CA THR A 231 10.83 1.91 -10.76
C THR A 231 11.08 1.79 -9.25
N ALA A 232 10.93 0.60 -8.71
CA ALA A 232 11.28 0.26 -7.34
C ALA A 232 12.72 -0.26 -7.29
N TYR A 233 13.59 0.41 -6.55
CA TYR A 233 14.97 -0.05 -6.32
C TYR A 233 15.11 -0.91 -5.07
N SER A 234 14.19 -0.80 -4.11
CA SER A 234 14.14 -1.62 -2.91
C SER A 234 12.70 -1.82 -2.42
N ARG A 235 12.52 -2.77 -1.49
CA ARG A 235 11.21 -2.97 -0.82
C ARG A 235 10.92 -1.93 0.26
N GLU A 236 11.86 -1.07 0.59
CA GLU A 236 11.70 0.00 1.56
C GLU A 236 10.57 0.98 1.21
N ILE A 237 10.24 1.11 -0.08
CA ILE A 237 9.11 1.95 -0.53
C ILE A 237 7.78 1.53 0.11
N PHE A 238 7.58 0.23 0.33
CA PHE A 238 6.36 -0.29 0.99
C PHE A 238 6.40 -0.05 2.49
N ALA A 239 7.58 -0.18 3.11
CA ALA A 239 7.79 0.10 4.52
C ALA A 239 7.55 1.60 4.82
N LYS A 240 8.11 2.50 4.01
CA LYS A 240 7.86 3.94 4.11
C LYS A 240 6.38 4.26 4.00
N GLY A 241 5.69 3.67 3.03
CA GLY A 241 4.25 3.85 2.87
C GLY A 241 3.46 3.36 4.08
N ALA A 242 3.84 2.23 4.68
CA ALA A 242 3.20 1.71 5.89
C ALA A 242 3.43 2.63 7.10
N VAL A 243 4.62 3.24 7.24
CA VAL A 243 4.90 4.22 8.29
C VAL A 243 4.07 5.50 8.09
N GLU A 244 4.00 6.03 6.88
CA GLU A 244 3.14 7.20 6.60
C GLU A 244 1.65 6.87 6.81
N ALA A 245 1.21 5.66 6.45
CA ALA A 245 -0.13 5.19 6.73
C ALA A 245 -0.41 5.11 8.24
N ALA A 246 0.54 4.67 9.05
CA ALA A 246 0.41 4.62 10.50
C ALA A 246 0.28 6.03 11.10
N LYS A 247 1.11 6.98 10.65
CA LYS A 247 1.01 8.38 11.07
C LYS A 247 -0.32 9.02 10.67
N PHE A 248 -0.83 8.69 9.49
CA PHE A 248 -2.13 9.15 9.01
C PHE A 248 -3.28 8.57 9.84
N LEU A 249 -3.19 7.27 10.17
CA LEU A 249 -4.30 6.52 10.76
C LEU A 249 -4.46 6.78 12.26
N ALA A 250 -3.37 7.12 12.97
CA ALA A 250 -3.39 7.42 14.38
C ALA A 250 -4.39 8.55 14.68
N GLY A 251 -5.40 8.26 15.51
CA GLY A 251 -6.47 9.21 15.88
C GLY A 251 -7.56 9.42 14.83
N LYS A 252 -7.58 8.66 13.73
CA LYS A 252 -8.69 8.68 12.76
C LYS A 252 -9.94 8.03 13.35
N PRO A 253 -11.14 8.51 12.99
CA PRO A 253 -12.38 7.84 13.34
C PRO A 253 -12.50 6.46 12.69
N ALA A 254 -13.42 5.63 13.19
CA ALA A 254 -13.75 4.35 12.56
C ALA A 254 -14.04 4.52 11.07
N GLY A 255 -13.45 3.64 10.27
CA GLY A 255 -13.55 3.69 8.81
C GLY A 255 -12.57 2.73 8.13
N LEU A 256 -12.89 2.36 6.91
CA LEU A 256 -11.97 1.65 6.04
C LEU A 256 -11.23 2.66 5.17
N TYR A 257 -9.93 2.71 5.34
CA TYR A 257 -9.03 3.63 4.66
C TYR A 257 -8.11 2.86 3.71
N ASP A 258 -7.57 3.56 2.73
CA ASP A 258 -6.52 3.05 1.85
C ASP A 258 -5.41 4.09 1.64
N MET A 259 -4.44 3.76 0.80
CA MET A 259 -3.33 4.68 0.53
C MET A 259 -3.75 5.93 -0.26
N SER A 260 -4.92 5.96 -0.91
CA SER A 260 -5.42 7.18 -1.57
C SER A 260 -5.82 8.23 -0.55
N ASP A 261 -6.33 7.80 0.62
CA ASP A 261 -6.64 8.70 1.73
C ASP A 261 -5.35 9.29 2.37
N VAL A 262 -4.26 8.52 2.36
CA VAL A 262 -2.96 8.96 2.91
C VAL A 262 -2.32 10.03 2.03
N ILE A 263 -2.45 9.91 0.72
CA ILE A 263 -1.83 10.86 -0.23
C ILE A 263 -2.70 12.08 -0.54
N GLY A 264 -3.97 12.09 -0.15
CA GLY A 264 -4.91 13.23 -0.28
C GLY A 264 -5.60 13.35 -1.61
#